data_725eb67e1631b7ba6c6661428ea629cb
#
_entry.id   725eb67e1631b7ba6c6661428ea629cb
#
_cell.length_a   1.000
_cell.length_b   1.000
_cell.length_c   1.000
_cell.angle_alpha   90.00
_cell.angle_beta   90.00
_cell.angle_gamma   90.00
#
_symmetry.space_group_name_H-M   'P 1'
#
loop_
_entity.id
_entity.type
_entity.pdbx_description
1 polymer ?
#
loop_
_entity_poly.entity_id
_entity_poly.type
_entity_poly.pdbx_seq_one_letter_code
_entity_poly.pdbx_strand_id
1 'polypeptide(L)'
;EDQYYQFFLSVLDVYGFAVVPMNNGVLKVVRSKDAKTSAIPVVDDSNPGVGDEMVTRVVPVRNVSVRELAPLLRQLNDNAGGGNVVHYEPSNVLLITGRAAVVNRLVEVVRRVDKAGDQDMDVIKLKFASAGEMVRLVTNLNKDGSNQGANASLLLSPKVVADERTNSVVISGEPK
;
A
#
# COMPACT_ATOMS: atom_id res chain seq x y z
N GLU A 1 22.21 -22.99 11.26
CA GLU A 1 21.31 -23.82 10.42
C GLU A 1 20.52 -22.95 9.43
N ASP A 2 20.05 -21.77 9.81
CA ASP A 2 19.22 -20.90 8.97
C ASP A 2 19.94 -20.44 7.68
N GLN A 3 21.25 -20.22 7.73
CA GLN A 3 22.03 -19.80 6.55
C GLN A 3 22.09 -20.90 5.48
N TYR A 4 22.18 -22.17 5.87
CA TYR A 4 22.16 -23.29 4.93
C TYR A 4 20.80 -23.45 4.28
N TYR A 5 19.73 -23.24 5.04
CA TYR A 5 18.38 -23.26 4.53
C TYR A 5 18.14 -22.15 3.50
N GLN A 6 18.56 -20.92 3.79
CA GLN A 6 18.47 -19.81 2.86
C GLN A 6 19.30 -20.04 1.59
N PHE A 7 20.50 -20.60 1.73
CA PHE A 7 21.32 -20.98 0.59
C PHE A 7 20.63 -22.03 -0.28
N PHE A 8 20.02 -23.05 0.33
CA PHE A 8 19.25 -24.08 -0.36
C PHE A 8 18.07 -23.50 -1.15
N LEU A 9 17.30 -22.59 -0.54
CA LEU A 9 16.21 -21.90 -1.20
C LEU A 9 16.69 -21.08 -2.40
N SER A 10 17.80 -20.36 -2.24
CA SER A 10 18.38 -19.54 -3.31
C SER A 10 18.87 -20.38 -4.49
N VAL A 11 19.46 -21.53 -4.22
CA VAL A 11 19.89 -22.47 -5.28
C VAL A 11 18.70 -23.00 -6.05
N LEU A 12 17.64 -23.44 -5.36
CA LEU A 12 16.42 -23.93 -5.99
C LEU A 12 15.76 -22.87 -6.87
N ASP A 13 15.80 -21.61 -6.44
CA ASP A 13 15.27 -20.49 -7.20
C ASP A 13 15.99 -20.26 -8.52
N VAL A 14 17.31 -20.32 -8.52
CA VAL A 14 18.13 -20.22 -9.75
C VAL A 14 17.73 -21.27 -10.78
N TYR A 15 17.32 -22.46 -10.33
CA TYR A 15 16.83 -23.55 -11.19
C TYR A 15 15.32 -23.47 -11.48
N GLY A 16 14.63 -22.40 -11.03
CA GLY A 16 13.20 -22.19 -11.29
C GLY A 16 12.27 -23.04 -10.42
N PHE A 17 12.74 -23.47 -9.26
CA PHE A 17 11.94 -24.19 -8.27
C PHE A 17 11.65 -23.31 -7.06
N ALA A 18 10.49 -23.52 -6.45
CA ALA A 18 10.10 -22.86 -5.20
C ALA A 18 9.77 -23.93 -4.14
N VAL A 19 10.00 -23.59 -2.89
CA VAL A 19 9.67 -24.43 -1.75
C VAL A 19 8.40 -23.92 -1.10
N VAL A 20 7.42 -24.81 -0.95
CA VAL A 20 6.15 -24.56 -0.28
C VAL A 20 6.14 -25.36 1.03
N PRO A 21 6.19 -24.72 2.21
CA PRO A 21 6.07 -25.42 3.48
C PRO A 21 4.65 -25.96 3.65
N MET A 22 4.54 -27.21 4.10
CA MET A 22 3.27 -27.86 4.38
C MET A 22 3.02 -27.94 5.88
N ASN A 23 1.74 -27.97 6.29
CA ASN A 23 1.33 -28.00 7.70
C ASN A 23 1.87 -29.18 8.52
N ASN A 24 2.38 -30.22 7.86
CA ASN A 24 2.98 -31.39 8.49
C ASN A 24 4.50 -31.31 8.68
N GLY A 25 5.10 -30.13 8.49
CA GLY A 25 6.55 -29.93 8.57
C GLY A 25 7.34 -30.44 7.37
N VAL A 26 6.66 -30.90 6.33
CA VAL A 26 7.29 -31.34 5.07
C VAL A 26 7.42 -30.14 4.13
N LEU A 27 8.55 -30.03 3.46
CA LEU A 27 8.80 -29.04 2.41
C LEU A 27 8.51 -29.65 1.04
N LYS A 28 7.61 -29.06 0.29
CA LYS A 28 7.30 -29.47 -1.08
C LYS A 28 8.06 -28.57 -2.06
N VAL A 29 8.88 -29.19 -2.91
CA VAL A 29 9.57 -28.48 -3.99
C VAL A 29 8.70 -28.56 -5.26
N VAL A 30 8.35 -27.41 -5.81
CA VAL A 30 7.52 -27.28 -7.02
C VAL A 30 8.18 -26.29 -7.97
N ARG A 31 7.80 -26.34 -9.25
CA ARG A 31 8.24 -25.28 -10.18
C ARG A 31 7.67 -23.95 -9.77
N SER A 32 8.44 -22.89 -9.90
CA SER A 32 8.03 -21.53 -9.44
C SER A 32 6.70 -21.08 -10.06
N LYS A 33 6.41 -21.46 -11.31
CA LYS A 33 5.12 -21.19 -11.96
C LYS A 33 3.95 -21.96 -11.34
N ASP A 34 4.19 -23.18 -10.84
CA ASP A 34 3.19 -24.06 -10.26
C ASP A 34 2.99 -23.77 -8.76
N ALA A 35 3.94 -23.07 -8.14
CA ALA A 35 3.84 -22.63 -6.75
C ALA A 35 2.62 -21.73 -6.50
N LYS A 36 2.22 -20.93 -7.49
CA LYS A 36 1.05 -20.03 -7.42
C LYS A 36 -0.29 -20.78 -7.22
N THR A 37 -0.37 -22.04 -7.64
CA THR A 37 -1.55 -22.91 -7.54
C THR A 37 -1.47 -23.90 -6.39
N SER A 38 -0.34 -23.95 -5.69
CA SER A 38 -0.15 -24.80 -4.52
C SER A 38 -0.77 -24.16 -3.27
N ALA A 39 -1.02 -24.97 -2.24
CA ALA A 39 -1.50 -24.48 -0.94
C ALA A 39 -0.39 -23.68 -0.23
N ILE A 40 -0.25 -22.41 -0.61
CA ILE A 40 0.74 -21.50 -0.04
C ILE A 40 0.22 -21.02 1.32
N PRO A 41 1.05 -21.06 2.39
CA PRO A 41 0.64 -20.60 3.70
C PRO A 41 0.31 -19.10 3.69
N VAL A 42 -0.78 -18.75 4.37
CA VAL A 42 -1.14 -17.35 4.63
C VAL A 42 -0.37 -16.90 5.85
N VAL A 43 0.35 -15.80 5.72
CA VAL A 43 1.16 -15.19 6.77
C VAL A 43 0.60 -13.84 7.20
N ASP A 44 0.95 -13.42 8.40
CA ASP A 44 0.52 -12.16 9.01
C ASP A 44 1.72 -11.34 9.54
N ASP A 45 1.44 -10.27 10.25
CA ASP A 45 2.47 -9.40 10.84
C ASP A 45 3.26 -10.08 11.96
N SER A 46 2.68 -11.05 12.64
CA SER A 46 3.33 -11.79 13.74
C SER A 46 4.31 -12.83 13.22
N ASN A 47 4.01 -13.40 12.04
CA ASN A 47 4.85 -14.38 11.37
C ASN A 47 4.90 -14.09 9.86
N PRO A 48 5.71 -13.12 9.42
CA PRO A 48 5.71 -12.64 8.04
C PRO A 48 6.37 -13.58 7.04
N GLY A 49 6.90 -14.72 7.47
CA GLY A 49 7.75 -15.59 6.66
C GLY A 49 9.17 -15.07 6.50
N VAL A 50 10.07 -15.90 6.02
CA VAL A 50 11.52 -15.61 5.94
C VAL A 50 12.07 -15.89 4.55
N GLY A 51 12.86 -14.94 4.04
CA GLY A 51 13.67 -15.11 2.83
C GLY A 51 12.88 -15.44 1.58
N ASP A 52 13.26 -16.53 0.92
CA ASP A 52 12.69 -16.95 -0.38
C ASP A 52 11.54 -17.96 -0.25
N GLU A 53 10.99 -18.14 0.93
CA GLU A 53 9.77 -18.95 1.13
C GLU A 53 8.59 -18.34 0.40
N MET A 54 7.77 -19.20 -0.25
CA MET A 54 6.53 -18.74 -0.89
C MET A 54 5.44 -18.54 0.17
N VAL A 55 4.90 -17.36 0.24
CA VAL A 55 3.87 -16.96 1.20
C VAL A 55 2.75 -16.15 0.53
N THR A 56 1.58 -16.17 1.14
CA THR A 56 0.46 -15.29 0.79
C THR A 56 0.16 -14.36 1.96
N ARG A 57 0.01 -13.09 1.69
CA ARG A 57 -0.33 -12.09 2.69
C ARG A 57 -1.58 -11.31 2.32
N VAL A 58 -2.44 -11.11 3.31
CA VAL A 58 -3.65 -10.31 3.20
C VAL A 58 -3.38 -8.94 3.80
N VAL A 59 -3.51 -7.88 3.00
CA VAL A 59 -3.20 -6.51 3.40
C VAL A 59 -4.45 -5.65 3.28
N PRO A 60 -5.07 -5.24 4.40
CA PRO A 60 -6.15 -4.27 4.37
C PRO A 60 -5.58 -2.86 4.08
N VAL A 61 -6.26 -2.13 3.22
CA VAL A 61 -5.93 -0.74 2.86
C VAL A 61 -7.09 0.15 3.29
N ARG A 62 -6.83 1.31 3.88
CA ARG A 62 -7.86 2.17 4.48
C ARG A 62 -8.08 3.47 3.72
N ASN A 63 -7.02 4.14 3.32
CA ASN A 63 -7.06 5.51 2.81
C ASN A 63 -6.94 5.59 1.29
N VAL A 64 -6.44 4.54 0.65
CA VAL A 64 -6.24 4.47 -0.80
C VAL A 64 -7.03 3.31 -1.39
N SER A 65 -7.48 3.45 -2.63
CA SER A 65 -8.19 2.37 -3.34
C SER A 65 -7.21 1.26 -3.76
N VAL A 66 -7.54 0.02 -3.41
CA VAL A 66 -6.76 -1.17 -3.85
C VAL A 66 -6.75 -1.32 -5.37
N ARG A 67 -7.76 -0.80 -6.06
CA ARG A 67 -7.83 -0.79 -7.52
C ARG A 67 -6.69 0.02 -8.14
N GLU A 68 -6.31 1.12 -7.51
CA GLU A 68 -5.20 1.98 -7.96
C GLU A 68 -3.84 1.42 -7.60
N LEU A 69 -3.73 0.79 -6.43
CA LEU A 69 -2.48 0.19 -5.93
C LEU A 69 -2.11 -1.11 -6.65
N ALA A 70 -3.09 -1.94 -7.02
CA ALA A 70 -2.84 -3.26 -7.56
C ALA A 70 -1.97 -3.26 -8.83
N PRO A 71 -2.16 -2.39 -9.84
CA PRO A 71 -1.30 -2.34 -11.01
C PRO A 71 0.16 -2.00 -10.69
N LEU A 72 0.37 -1.04 -9.79
CA LEU A 72 1.70 -0.63 -9.35
C LEU A 72 2.44 -1.78 -8.63
N LEU A 73 1.74 -2.48 -7.74
CA LEU A 73 2.30 -3.61 -7.01
C LEU A 73 2.58 -4.81 -7.92
N ARG A 74 1.75 -5.05 -8.94
CA ARG A 74 2.01 -6.09 -9.95
C ARG A 74 3.30 -5.81 -10.69
N GLN A 75 3.50 -4.60 -11.15
CA GLN A 75 4.72 -4.20 -11.86
C GLN A 75 5.97 -4.38 -10.98
N LEU A 76 5.90 -4.03 -9.70
CA LEU A 76 6.99 -4.23 -8.75
C LEU A 76 7.26 -5.71 -8.48
N ASN A 77 6.20 -6.53 -8.42
CA ASN A 77 6.29 -7.96 -8.15
C ASN A 77 6.81 -8.75 -9.35
N ASP A 78 6.41 -8.40 -10.57
CA ASP A 78 6.87 -9.05 -11.79
C ASP A 78 8.38 -8.87 -11.99
N ASN A 79 8.91 -7.70 -11.66
CA ASN A 79 10.34 -7.41 -11.68
C ASN A 79 11.15 -8.20 -10.64
N ALA A 80 10.49 -8.70 -9.60
CA ALA A 80 11.14 -9.41 -8.49
C ALA A 80 11.08 -10.94 -8.60
N GLY A 81 10.64 -11.50 -9.74
CA GLY A 81 10.76 -12.93 -10.02
C GLY A 81 9.55 -13.81 -9.68
N GLY A 82 8.35 -13.28 -9.85
CA GLY A 82 7.18 -14.15 -9.93
C GLY A 82 6.37 -14.30 -8.65
N GLY A 83 5.49 -13.41 -8.46
CA GLY A 83 4.40 -13.49 -7.50
C GLY A 83 3.06 -13.16 -8.17
N ASN A 84 2.03 -12.98 -7.38
CA ASN A 84 0.72 -12.54 -7.82
C ASN A 84 0.14 -11.51 -6.86
N VAL A 85 -0.49 -10.47 -7.41
CA VAL A 85 -1.21 -9.45 -6.63
C VAL A 85 -2.65 -9.44 -7.09
N VAL A 86 -3.57 -9.77 -6.19
CA VAL A 86 -5.02 -9.74 -6.43
C VAL A 86 -5.64 -8.71 -5.50
N HIS A 87 -6.56 -7.91 -6.01
CA HIS A 87 -7.31 -6.96 -5.21
C HIS A 87 -8.76 -7.41 -5.05
N TYR A 88 -9.34 -7.12 -3.90
CA TYR A 88 -10.74 -7.38 -3.60
C TYR A 88 -11.40 -6.07 -3.14
N GLU A 89 -12.14 -5.43 -4.07
CA GLU A 89 -12.73 -4.11 -3.85
C GLU A 89 -13.74 -4.02 -2.70
N PRO A 90 -14.67 -4.99 -2.52
CA PRO A 90 -15.69 -4.85 -1.47
C PRO A 90 -15.13 -4.65 -0.06
N SER A 91 -13.97 -5.23 0.24
CA SER A 91 -13.29 -5.11 1.54
C SER A 91 -12.07 -4.20 1.49
N ASN A 92 -11.74 -3.64 0.34
CA ASN A 92 -10.52 -2.85 0.10
C ASN A 92 -9.25 -3.57 0.59
N VAL A 93 -9.09 -4.83 0.18
CA VAL A 93 -8.03 -5.74 0.62
C VAL A 93 -7.18 -6.18 -0.57
N LEU A 94 -5.87 -6.27 -0.36
CA LEU A 94 -4.90 -6.84 -1.28
C LEU A 94 -4.46 -8.23 -0.81
N LEU A 95 -4.43 -9.19 -1.75
CA LEU A 95 -3.80 -10.48 -1.55
C LEU A 95 -2.50 -10.51 -2.35
N ILE A 96 -1.38 -10.61 -1.66
CA ILE A 96 -0.05 -10.60 -2.25
C ILE A 96 0.57 -11.97 -2.03
N THR A 97 0.88 -12.67 -3.12
CA THR A 97 1.53 -13.98 -3.10
C THR A 97 2.90 -13.86 -3.74
N GLY A 98 3.90 -14.41 -3.11
CA GLY A 98 5.27 -14.39 -3.62
C GLY A 98 6.27 -14.82 -2.56
N ARG A 99 7.56 -14.54 -2.80
CA ARG A 99 8.60 -14.78 -1.80
C ARG A 99 8.42 -13.87 -0.59
N ALA A 100 8.64 -14.38 0.61
CA ALA A 100 8.44 -13.64 1.84
C ALA A 100 9.19 -12.30 1.85
N ALA A 101 10.44 -12.27 1.41
CA ALA A 101 11.23 -11.04 1.33
C ALA A 101 10.59 -9.99 0.41
N VAL A 102 10.08 -10.39 -0.76
CA VAL A 102 9.41 -9.51 -1.72
C VAL A 102 8.06 -9.05 -1.19
N VAL A 103 7.25 -9.98 -0.66
CA VAL A 103 5.93 -9.70 -0.09
C VAL A 103 6.05 -8.71 1.08
N ASN A 104 7.00 -8.88 1.98
CA ASN A 104 7.22 -7.97 3.11
C ASN A 104 7.59 -6.56 2.63
N ARG A 105 8.42 -6.45 1.58
CA ARG A 105 8.76 -5.17 0.96
C ARG A 105 7.55 -4.49 0.32
N LEU A 106 6.71 -5.25 -0.39
CA LEU A 106 5.48 -4.71 -0.99
C LEU A 106 4.48 -4.23 0.07
N VAL A 107 4.34 -4.98 1.16
CA VAL A 107 3.50 -4.57 2.31
C VAL A 107 3.98 -3.26 2.91
N GLU A 108 5.28 -3.08 3.04
CA GLU A 108 5.87 -1.81 3.53
C GLU A 108 5.56 -0.64 2.59
N VAL A 109 5.63 -0.84 1.27
CA VAL A 109 5.24 0.17 0.26
C VAL A 109 3.76 0.51 0.40
N VAL A 110 2.88 -0.49 0.51
CA VAL A 110 1.44 -0.28 0.69
C VAL A 110 1.16 0.54 1.94
N ARG A 111 1.79 0.22 3.06
CA ARG A 111 1.62 0.97 4.32
C ARG A 111 2.04 2.41 4.22
N ARG A 112 3.14 2.70 3.51
CA ARG A 112 3.61 4.08 3.30
C ARG A 112 2.65 4.87 2.42
N VAL A 113 2.17 4.27 1.33
CA VAL A 113 1.20 4.92 0.42
C VAL A 113 -0.14 5.12 1.12
N ASP A 114 -0.61 4.14 1.87
CA ASP A 114 -1.87 4.22 2.62
C ASP A 114 -1.79 5.30 3.72
N LYS A 115 -0.66 5.40 4.41
CA LYS A 115 -0.42 6.47 5.39
C LYS A 115 -0.34 7.86 4.73
N ALA A 116 0.26 7.97 3.55
CA ALA A 116 0.29 9.23 2.80
C ALA A 116 -1.10 9.64 2.28
N GLY A 117 -2.01 8.67 2.09
CA GLY A 117 -3.41 8.93 1.76
C GLY A 117 -4.28 9.32 2.95
N ASP A 118 -3.77 9.25 4.17
CA ASP A 118 -4.44 9.70 5.39
C ASP A 118 -4.41 11.24 5.42
N GLN A 119 -5.51 11.83 4.94
CA GLN A 119 -5.68 13.28 4.99
C GLN A 119 -6.36 13.63 6.32
N ASP A 120 -5.59 14.15 7.25
CA ASP A 120 -6.14 14.70 8.48
C ASP A 120 -7.09 15.87 8.16
N MET A 121 -8.31 15.78 8.68
CA MET A 121 -9.29 16.86 8.59
C MET A 121 -9.25 17.67 9.88
N ASP A 122 -8.92 18.94 9.76
CA ASP A 122 -8.97 19.88 10.88
C ASP A 122 -10.17 20.78 10.74
N VAL A 123 -10.99 20.91 11.82
CA VAL A 123 -12.18 21.74 11.85
C VAL A 123 -11.91 22.96 12.71
N ILE A 124 -11.76 24.10 12.05
CA ILE A 124 -11.48 25.38 12.72
C ILE A 124 -12.77 26.19 12.87
N LYS A 125 -13.22 26.37 14.09
CA LYS A 125 -14.38 27.19 14.40
C LYS A 125 -13.99 28.68 14.45
N LEU A 126 -14.59 29.47 13.57
CA LEU A 126 -14.32 30.91 13.45
C LEU A 126 -15.17 31.71 14.45
N LYS A 127 -14.55 32.66 15.13
CA LYS A 127 -15.23 33.54 16.11
C LYS A 127 -15.56 34.94 15.54
N PHE A 128 -14.75 35.44 14.61
CA PHE A 128 -14.80 36.82 14.16
C PHE A 128 -14.90 37.00 12.64
N ALA A 129 -14.91 35.93 11.87
CA ALA A 129 -15.02 35.98 10.42
C ALA A 129 -16.07 34.97 9.93
N SER A 130 -16.62 35.23 8.76
CA SER A 130 -17.51 34.29 8.08
C SER A 130 -16.70 33.15 7.45
N ALA A 131 -17.15 31.90 7.64
CA ALA A 131 -16.50 30.73 7.05
C ALA A 131 -16.44 30.80 5.51
N GLY A 132 -17.50 31.32 4.86
CA GLY A 132 -17.55 31.50 3.42
C GLY A 132 -16.53 32.52 2.89
N GLU A 133 -16.29 33.62 3.59
CA GLU A 133 -15.29 34.64 3.23
C GLU A 133 -13.87 34.08 3.39
N MET A 134 -13.61 33.35 4.49
CA MET A 134 -12.32 32.72 4.73
C MET A 134 -11.95 31.68 3.66
N VAL A 135 -12.89 30.82 3.26
CA VAL A 135 -12.66 29.86 2.18
C VAL A 135 -12.34 30.55 0.86
N ARG A 136 -13.03 31.63 0.51
CA ARG A 136 -12.72 32.42 -0.69
C ARG A 136 -11.33 33.03 -0.65
N LEU A 137 -10.93 33.56 0.49
CA LEU A 137 -9.60 34.15 0.71
C LEU A 137 -8.49 33.12 0.55
N VAL A 138 -8.62 31.96 1.21
CA VAL A 138 -7.64 30.86 1.14
C VAL A 138 -7.56 30.28 -0.27
N THR A 139 -8.71 30.13 -0.94
CA THR A 139 -8.74 29.60 -2.32
C THR A 139 -8.08 30.58 -3.30
N ASN A 140 -8.25 31.88 -3.12
CA ASN A 140 -7.59 32.89 -3.96
C ASN A 140 -6.08 32.95 -3.72
N LEU A 141 -5.63 32.87 -2.47
CA LEU A 141 -4.21 32.82 -2.14
C LEU A 141 -3.51 31.57 -2.74
N ASN A 142 -4.18 30.44 -2.75
CA ASN A 142 -3.67 29.24 -3.39
C ASN A 142 -3.62 29.35 -4.93
N LYS A 143 -4.50 30.12 -5.56
CA LYS A 143 -4.45 30.35 -7.01
C LYS A 143 -3.33 31.27 -7.44
N ASP A 144 -3.01 32.28 -6.66
CA ASP A 144 -1.94 33.25 -6.98
C ASP A 144 -0.54 32.64 -6.76
N GLY A 145 -0.40 31.62 -5.89
CA GLY A 145 0.85 30.90 -5.66
C GLY A 145 1.22 29.87 -6.74
N SER A 146 0.31 29.51 -7.65
CA SER A 146 0.49 28.41 -8.59
C SER A 146 0.93 28.81 -10.01
N ASN A 147 1.42 30.02 -10.23
CA ASN A 147 1.81 30.51 -11.56
C ASN A 147 3.24 30.10 -12.01
N GLN A 148 3.90 29.18 -11.32
CA GLN A 148 5.16 28.59 -11.77
C GLN A 148 5.16 27.06 -11.54
N GLY A 149 4.82 26.30 -12.57
CA GLY A 149 5.02 24.85 -12.61
C GLY A 149 3.72 24.04 -12.72
N ALA A 150 3.05 24.15 -13.86
CA ALA A 150 1.97 23.25 -14.22
C ALA A 150 2.52 21.82 -14.34
N ASN A 151 2.27 20.96 -13.36
CA ASN A 151 2.03 19.51 -13.47
C ASN A 151 2.18 18.70 -12.17
N ALA A 152 2.47 19.30 -11.02
CA ALA A 152 2.72 18.52 -9.79
C ALA A 152 1.73 18.78 -8.63
N SER A 153 0.77 19.70 -8.78
CA SER A 153 0.03 20.24 -7.61
C SER A 153 -1.42 19.79 -7.48
N LEU A 154 -1.98 19.01 -8.39
CA LEU A 154 -3.41 18.65 -8.33
C LEU A 154 -3.75 17.57 -7.28
N LEU A 155 -2.75 16.83 -6.79
CA LEU A 155 -2.94 15.76 -5.79
C LEU A 155 -2.60 16.18 -4.36
N LEU A 156 -1.94 17.32 -4.17
CA LEU A 156 -1.44 17.77 -2.85
C LEU A 156 -2.06 19.09 -2.36
N SER A 157 -3.04 19.64 -3.06
CA SER A 157 -3.70 20.88 -2.63
C SER A 157 -4.62 20.62 -1.44
N PRO A 158 -4.47 21.31 -0.32
CA PRO A 158 -5.38 21.19 0.82
C PRO A 158 -6.79 21.58 0.37
N LYS A 159 -7.75 20.74 0.68
CA LYS A 159 -9.16 20.96 0.37
C LYS A 159 -9.79 21.75 1.51
N VAL A 160 -10.30 22.94 1.21
CA VAL A 160 -10.90 23.84 2.19
C VAL A 160 -12.39 23.96 1.90
N VAL A 161 -13.24 23.64 2.88
CA VAL A 161 -14.70 23.68 2.77
C VAL A 161 -15.28 24.51 3.93
N ALA A 162 -16.25 25.40 3.63
CA ALA A 162 -16.97 26.14 4.64
C ALA A 162 -18.21 25.38 5.12
N ASP A 163 -18.40 25.30 6.45
CA ASP A 163 -19.68 24.95 7.08
C ASP A 163 -20.29 26.24 7.65
N GLU A 164 -21.21 26.83 6.89
CA GLU A 164 -21.86 28.09 7.27
C GLU A 164 -22.77 27.94 8.48
N ARG A 165 -23.32 26.75 8.71
CA ARG A 165 -24.22 26.47 9.85
C ARG A 165 -23.51 26.55 11.19
N THR A 166 -22.27 26.09 11.26
CA THR A 166 -21.44 26.10 12.47
C THR A 166 -20.40 27.21 12.47
N ASN A 167 -20.32 28.01 11.39
CA ASN A 167 -19.29 29.00 11.11
C ASN A 167 -17.88 28.41 11.28
N SER A 168 -17.67 27.25 10.68
CA SER A 168 -16.42 26.48 10.75
C SER A 168 -15.83 26.27 9.36
N VAL A 169 -14.52 26.20 9.30
CA VAL A 169 -13.76 25.86 8.10
C VAL A 169 -13.15 24.46 8.30
N VAL A 170 -13.45 23.54 7.38
CA VAL A 170 -12.86 22.21 7.35
C VAL A 170 -11.70 22.24 6.37
N ILE A 171 -10.51 21.93 6.84
CA ILE A 171 -9.29 21.84 6.05
C ILE A 171 -8.85 20.38 6.04
N SER A 172 -8.68 19.83 4.84
CA SER A 172 -8.14 18.49 4.62
C SER A 172 -6.80 18.62 3.90
N GLY A 173 -5.73 18.05 4.47
CA GLY A 173 -4.39 18.11 3.90
C GLY A 173 -3.46 17.06 4.53
N GLU A 174 -2.25 16.91 3.98
CA GLU A 174 -1.24 16.05 4.59
C GLU A 174 -0.74 16.69 5.90
N PRO A 175 -0.66 15.91 7.00
CA PRO A 175 0.01 16.35 8.22
C PRO A 175 1.53 16.52 7.93
N LYS A 176 2.09 17.63 8.36
CA LYS A 176 3.53 17.89 8.28
C LYS A 176 4.30 17.10 9.32
#